data_39ef0807af02dc25cb504cd2a0b08d5d
#
_entry.id   39ef0807af02dc25cb504cd2a0b08d5d
#
_cell.length_a   1.000
_cell.length_b   1.000
_cell.length_c   1.000
_cell.angle_alpha   90.00
_cell.angle_beta   90.00
_cell.angle_gamma   90.00
#
_symmetry.space_group_name_H-M   'P 1'
#
loop_
_entity.id
_entity.type
_entity.pdbx_description
1 polymer ?
#
loop_
_entity_poly.entity_id
_entity_poly.type
_entity_poly.pdbx_seq_one_letter_code
_entity_poly.pdbx_strand_id
1 'polypeptide(L)'
;MRILGVGPFQLVAWYVPVGIVGVLLAICGGFVLHFLHPLVLMFCTAIAIVIESVLFALAPADANYWAWIFVPMICSTVAIDFIFNVANIFFTSKLPARQQGLAGALSNVLLQLGIALLLGFAEIVATKTAYQGLRESYQNVFWFNLACGATALVIFMGFVRIDKAKSDLTADEREAQEQNQT
;
A
#
# COMPACT_ATOMS: atom_id res chain seq x y z
N MET A 1 22.25 4.14 2.17
CA MET A 1 23.70 3.92 2.33
C MET A 1 24.52 4.83 1.44
N ARG A 2 24.46 4.73 0.11
CA ARG A 2 25.36 5.49 -0.79
C ARG A 2 25.10 7.01 -0.82
N ILE A 3 23.89 7.47 -0.54
CA ILE A 3 23.52 8.90 -0.59
C ILE A 3 23.68 9.56 0.78
N LEU A 4 23.28 8.88 1.86
CA LEU A 4 23.26 9.44 3.22
C LEU A 4 24.49 9.08 4.05
N GLY A 5 25.43 8.29 3.54
CA GLY A 5 26.66 7.89 4.23
C GLY A 5 26.48 7.05 5.50
N VAL A 6 25.29 6.49 5.72
CA VAL A 6 24.91 5.76 6.94
C VAL A 6 25.43 4.32 6.93
N GLY A 7 25.88 3.85 8.08
CA GLY A 7 26.31 2.46 8.28
C GLY A 7 25.15 1.46 8.29
N PRO A 8 25.43 0.16 8.06
CA PRO A 8 24.40 -0.90 8.04
C PRO A 8 23.57 -0.98 9.32
N PHE A 9 24.21 -0.91 10.48
CA PHE A 9 23.52 -0.97 11.78
C PHE A 9 22.63 0.25 12.04
N GLN A 10 23.03 1.43 11.59
CA GLN A 10 22.23 2.64 11.71
C GLN A 10 21.00 2.56 10.82
N LEU A 11 21.11 1.97 9.63
CA LEU A 11 19.99 1.72 8.77
C LEU A 11 18.96 0.79 9.43
N VAL A 12 19.42 -0.32 10.02
CA VAL A 12 18.55 -1.25 10.77
C VAL A 12 17.85 -0.51 11.91
N ALA A 13 18.58 0.31 12.68
CA ALA A 13 18.00 1.08 13.78
C ALA A 13 16.90 2.05 13.30
N TRP A 14 17.00 2.59 12.08
CA TRP A 14 16.00 3.45 11.47
C TRP A 14 14.72 2.70 11.08
N TYR A 15 14.80 1.39 10.83
CA TYR A 15 13.62 0.57 10.54
C TYR A 15 12.88 0.08 11.78
N VAL A 16 13.51 0.08 12.96
CA VAL A 16 12.87 -0.39 14.21
C VAL A 16 11.58 0.37 14.53
N PRO A 17 11.54 1.72 14.52
CA PRO A 17 10.30 2.46 14.78
C PRO A 17 9.19 2.15 13.77
N VAL A 18 9.55 1.94 12.51
CA VAL A 18 8.61 1.57 11.44
C VAL A 18 7.98 0.20 11.70
N GLY A 19 8.80 -0.78 12.15
CA GLY A 19 8.31 -2.09 12.56
C GLY A 19 7.32 -2.02 13.73
N ILE A 20 7.61 -1.19 14.73
CA ILE A 20 6.70 -0.96 15.86
C ILE A 20 5.38 -0.34 15.40
N VAL A 21 5.45 0.67 14.52
CA VAL A 21 4.26 1.30 13.94
C VAL A 21 3.45 0.29 13.12
N GLY A 22 4.10 -0.58 12.33
CA GLY A 22 3.44 -1.64 11.57
C GLY A 22 2.66 -2.61 12.46
N VAL A 23 3.24 -3.05 13.57
CA VAL A 23 2.54 -3.90 14.55
C VAL A 23 1.35 -3.18 15.18
N LEU A 24 1.51 -1.91 15.54
CA LEU A 24 0.41 -1.11 16.08
C LEU A 24 -0.71 -0.91 15.06
N LEU A 25 -0.36 -0.66 13.81
CA LEU A 25 -1.33 -0.54 12.72
C LEU A 25 -2.06 -1.84 12.44
N ALA A 26 -1.38 -2.98 12.48
CA ALA A 26 -2.00 -4.29 12.31
C ALA A 26 -3.05 -4.57 13.40
N ILE A 27 -2.75 -4.21 14.65
CA ILE A 27 -3.69 -4.34 15.77
C ILE A 27 -4.86 -3.34 15.64
N CYS A 28 -4.57 -2.07 15.40
CA CYS A 28 -5.57 -1.02 15.26
C CYS A 28 -6.36 -1.16 13.96
N GLY A 29 -5.73 -1.66 12.90
CA GLY A 29 -6.33 -1.83 11.57
C GLY A 29 -7.58 -2.71 11.63
N GLY A 30 -7.57 -3.78 12.41
CA GLY A 30 -8.74 -4.62 12.63
C GLY A 30 -9.94 -3.84 13.18
N PHE A 31 -9.72 -2.93 14.12
CA PHE A 31 -10.77 -2.06 14.65
C PHE A 31 -11.22 -1.00 13.65
N VAL A 32 -10.27 -0.37 12.98
CA VAL A 32 -10.54 0.70 12.00
C VAL A 32 -11.35 0.18 10.80
N LEU A 33 -11.09 -1.04 10.35
CA LEU A 33 -11.83 -1.68 9.24
C LEU A 33 -13.32 -1.88 9.55
N HIS A 34 -13.68 -2.16 10.81
CA HIS A 34 -15.07 -2.32 11.21
C HIS A 34 -15.87 -1.01 11.15
N PHE A 35 -15.21 0.12 11.35
CA PHE A 35 -15.88 1.44 11.42
C PHE A 35 -15.82 2.22 10.11
N LEU A 36 -14.77 2.06 9.31
CA LEU A 36 -14.55 2.86 8.12
C LEU A 36 -15.03 2.16 6.86
N HIS A 37 -15.67 2.94 6.00
CA HIS A 37 -16.04 2.49 4.67
C HIS A 37 -14.78 2.21 3.82
N PRO A 38 -14.72 1.13 3.02
CA PRO A 38 -13.56 0.81 2.18
C PRO A 38 -13.09 1.97 1.29
N LEU A 39 -14.00 2.82 0.82
CA LEU A 39 -13.65 4.02 0.06
C LEU A 39 -12.81 5.02 0.88
N VAL A 40 -13.13 5.21 2.17
CA VAL A 40 -12.36 6.11 3.05
C VAL A 40 -10.95 5.58 3.25
N LEU A 41 -10.80 4.26 3.46
CA LEU A 41 -9.50 3.60 3.55
C LEU A 41 -8.67 3.81 2.27
N MET A 42 -9.30 3.69 1.11
CA MET A 42 -8.62 3.92 -0.18
C MET A 42 -8.20 5.38 -0.36
N PHE A 43 -9.02 6.36 0.07
CA PHE A 43 -8.62 7.77 0.07
C PHE A 43 -7.43 8.03 1.02
N CYS A 44 -7.44 7.45 2.22
CA CYS A 44 -6.31 7.56 3.15
C CYS A 44 -5.04 6.95 2.56
N THR A 45 -5.15 5.79 1.92
CA THR A 45 -4.04 5.15 1.19
C THR A 45 -3.50 6.04 0.09
N ALA A 46 -4.37 6.65 -0.68
CA ALA A 46 -4.02 7.57 -1.74
C ALA A 46 -3.19 8.75 -1.25
N ILE A 47 -3.69 9.39 -0.21
CA ILE A 47 -3.00 10.52 0.42
C ILE A 47 -1.64 10.07 0.97
N ALA A 48 -1.58 8.91 1.60
CA ALA A 48 -0.35 8.35 2.14
C ALA A 48 0.71 8.08 1.04
N ILE A 49 0.32 7.51 -0.10
CA ILE A 49 1.20 7.27 -1.26
C ILE A 49 1.71 8.59 -1.84
N VAL A 50 0.86 9.60 -1.95
CA VAL A 50 1.25 10.91 -2.46
C VAL A 50 2.27 11.56 -1.51
N ILE A 51 1.99 11.58 -0.21
CA ILE A 51 2.89 12.14 0.80
C ILE A 51 4.26 11.44 0.77
N GLU A 52 4.25 10.09 0.80
CA GLU A 52 5.46 9.28 0.73
C GLU A 52 6.30 9.62 -0.50
N SER A 53 5.68 9.54 -1.68
CA SER A 53 6.38 9.73 -2.96
C SER A 53 6.93 11.14 -3.12
N VAL A 54 6.17 12.16 -2.73
CA VAL A 54 6.59 13.57 -2.80
C VAL A 54 7.73 13.84 -1.82
N LEU A 55 7.63 13.38 -0.57
CA LEU A 55 8.68 13.60 0.41
C LEU A 55 9.99 12.94 0.00
N PHE A 56 9.95 11.71 -0.48
CA PHE A 56 11.16 11.04 -0.98
C PHE A 56 11.72 11.69 -2.25
N ALA A 57 10.87 12.15 -3.18
CA ALA A 57 11.30 12.84 -4.38
C ALA A 57 11.98 14.19 -4.08
N LEU A 58 11.51 14.91 -3.07
CA LEU A 58 12.01 16.23 -2.69
C LEU A 58 13.11 16.17 -1.61
N ALA A 59 13.44 15.01 -1.05
CA ALA A 59 14.38 14.89 0.05
C ALA A 59 15.74 15.55 -0.27
N PRO A 60 16.25 16.49 0.55
CA PRO A 60 17.56 17.10 0.38
C PRO A 60 18.70 16.10 0.67
N ALA A 61 19.93 16.42 0.27
CA ALA A 61 21.09 15.55 0.47
C ALA A 61 21.45 15.36 1.96
N ASP A 62 21.15 16.35 2.77
CA ASP A 62 21.33 16.42 4.22
C ASP A 62 20.02 16.22 4.99
N ALA A 63 19.12 15.41 4.41
CA ALA A 63 17.78 15.19 4.93
C ALA A 63 17.80 14.71 6.40
N ASN A 64 17.03 15.40 7.24
CA ASN A 64 16.80 14.95 8.61
C ASN A 64 15.96 13.67 8.58
N TYR A 65 16.43 12.64 9.30
CA TYR A 65 15.73 11.35 9.40
C TYR A 65 14.25 11.49 9.77
N TRP A 66 13.94 12.27 10.81
CA TRP A 66 12.58 12.36 11.35
C TRP A 66 11.56 12.98 10.37
N ALA A 67 11.98 13.96 9.59
CA ALA A 67 11.08 14.67 8.68
C ALA A 67 10.98 14.00 7.29
N TRP A 68 12.13 13.56 6.76
CA TRP A 68 12.24 13.15 5.36
C TRP A 68 12.33 11.64 5.12
N ILE A 69 12.54 10.86 6.20
CA ILE A 69 12.63 9.40 6.09
C ILE A 69 11.54 8.74 6.92
N PHE A 70 11.40 9.11 8.19
CA PHE A 70 10.46 8.48 9.11
C PHE A 70 8.99 8.69 8.69
N VAL A 71 8.60 9.92 8.35
CA VAL A 71 7.22 10.22 7.94
C VAL A 71 6.81 9.46 6.67
N PRO A 72 7.59 9.49 5.56
CA PRO A 72 7.27 8.67 4.39
C PRO A 72 7.19 7.18 4.68
N MET A 73 8.07 6.65 5.52
CA MET A 73 8.05 5.23 5.89
C MET A 73 6.77 4.84 6.64
N ILE A 74 6.27 5.69 7.53
CA ILE A 74 4.96 5.47 8.17
C ILE A 74 3.84 5.51 7.14
N CYS A 75 3.84 6.50 6.25
CA CYS A 75 2.85 6.62 5.18
C CYS A 75 2.83 5.38 4.28
N SER A 76 4.01 4.85 3.93
CA SER A 76 4.16 3.61 3.17
C SER A 76 3.54 2.41 3.90
N THR A 77 3.83 2.27 5.20
CA THR A 77 3.29 1.19 6.03
C THR A 77 1.77 1.25 6.09
N VAL A 78 1.21 2.44 6.34
CA VAL A 78 -0.24 2.67 6.35
C VAL A 78 -0.87 2.33 5.00
N ALA A 79 -0.24 2.76 3.90
CA ALA A 79 -0.74 2.50 2.56
C ALA A 79 -0.79 0.99 2.24
N ILE A 80 0.28 0.26 2.54
CA ILE A 80 0.37 -1.18 2.30
C ILE A 80 -0.68 -1.93 3.12
N ASP A 81 -0.80 -1.64 4.41
CA ASP A 81 -1.77 -2.29 5.30
C ASP A 81 -3.21 -2.06 4.84
N PHE A 82 -3.55 -0.84 4.47
CA PHE A 82 -4.91 -0.53 4.04
C PHE A 82 -5.26 -1.16 2.69
N ILE A 83 -4.34 -1.11 1.71
CA ILE A 83 -4.53 -1.78 0.42
C ILE A 83 -4.73 -3.27 0.60
N PHE A 84 -3.87 -3.91 1.40
CA PHE A 84 -3.95 -5.35 1.64
C PHE A 84 -5.27 -5.74 2.31
N ASN A 85 -5.70 -4.99 3.30
CA ASN A 85 -6.96 -5.22 4.00
C ASN A 85 -8.18 -5.03 3.08
N VAL A 86 -8.22 -3.95 2.28
CA VAL A 86 -9.29 -3.71 1.31
C VAL A 86 -9.34 -4.82 0.26
N ALA A 87 -8.19 -5.27 -0.24
CA ALA A 87 -8.12 -6.39 -1.18
C ALA A 87 -8.66 -7.68 -0.57
N ASN A 88 -8.27 -8.00 0.67
CA ASN A 88 -8.79 -9.17 1.38
C ASN A 88 -10.31 -9.10 1.57
N ILE A 89 -10.86 -7.97 2.01
CA ILE A 89 -12.30 -7.78 2.16
C ILE A 89 -13.00 -7.98 0.81
N PHE A 90 -12.46 -7.40 -0.25
CA PHE A 90 -13.05 -7.55 -1.59
C PHE A 90 -13.10 -9.01 -2.03
N PHE A 91 -12.00 -9.76 -1.91
CA PHE A 91 -11.96 -11.16 -2.30
C PHE A 91 -12.84 -12.04 -1.42
N THR A 92 -12.79 -11.87 -0.09
CA THR A 92 -13.62 -12.66 0.83
C THR A 92 -15.10 -12.37 0.66
N SER A 93 -15.49 -11.15 0.31
CA SER A 93 -16.89 -10.78 0.10
C SER A 93 -17.47 -11.24 -1.25
N LYS A 94 -16.61 -11.58 -2.21
CA LYS A 94 -17.03 -12.04 -3.55
C LYS A 94 -16.92 -13.55 -3.77
N LEU A 95 -16.22 -14.26 -2.90
CA LEU A 95 -16.02 -15.71 -2.99
C LEU A 95 -16.87 -16.44 -1.94
N PRO A 96 -17.42 -17.63 -2.29
CA PRO A 96 -18.13 -18.48 -1.36
C PRO A 96 -17.29 -18.88 -0.16
N ALA A 97 -17.90 -19.15 1.01
CA ALA A 97 -17.20 -19.53 2.24
C ALA A 97 -16.21 -20.69 2.04
N ARG A 98 -16.56 -21.63 1.17
CA ARG A 98 -15.74 -22.79 0.81
C ARG A 98 -14.42 -22.40 0.10
N GLN A 99 -14.35 -21.22 -0.51
CA GLN A 99 -13.22 -20.75 -1.31
C GLN A 99 -12.45 -19.61 -0.64
N GLN A 100 -12.72 -19.26 0.61
CA GLN A 100 -12.04 -18.15 1.31
C GLN A 100 -10.53 -18.36 1.48
N GLY A 101 -10.08 -19.60 1.64
CA GLY A 101 -8.66 -19.93 1.61
C GLY A 101 -7.98 -19.56 0.27
N LEU A 102 -8.71 -19.77 -0.84
CA LEU A 102 -8.25 -19.37 -2.17
C LEU A 102 -8.20 -17.84 -2.31
N ALA A 103 -9.14 -17.11 -1.69
CA ALA A 103 -9.16 -15.64 -1.67
C ALA A 103 -7.88 -15.06 -1.07
N GLY A 104 -7.48 -15.56 0.11
CA GLY A 104 -6.24 -15.13 0.77
C GLY A 104 -4.98 -15.45 -0.04
N ALA A 105 -4.91 -16.64 -0.62
CA ALA A 105 -3.81 -17.05 -1.48
C ALA A 105 -3.72 -16.16 -2.73
N LEU A 106 -4.85 -15.88 -3.38
CA LEU A 106 -4.92 -15.04 -4.57
C LEU A 106 -4.48 -13.59 -4.27
N SER A 107 -4.96 -13.02 -3.15
CA SER A 107 -4.55 -11.68 -2.70
C SER A 107 -3.05 -11.58 -2.52
N ASN A 108 -2.44 -12.58 -1.88
CA ASN A 108 -1.00 -12.60 -1.65
C ASN A 108 -0.20 -12.77 -2.95
N VAL A 109 -0.62 -13.65 -3.84
CA VAL A 109 0.02 -13.84 -5.15
C VAL A 109 -0.03 -12.57 -5.98
N LEU A 110 -1.18 -11.89 -6.04
CA LEU A 110 -1.33 -10.64 -6.77
C LEU A 110 -0.48 -9.52 -6.19
N LEU A 111 -0.39 -9.44 -4.85
CA LEU A 111 0.48 -8.48 -4.16
C LEU A 111 1.95 -8.71 -4.55
N GLN A 112 2.43 -9.94 -4.45
CA GLN A 112 3.82 -10.27 -4.76
C GLN A 112 4.16 -10.07 -6.24
N LEU A 113 3.23 -10.42 -7.13
CA LEU A 113 3.38 -10.15 -8.56
C LEU A 113 3.46 -8.65 -8.85
N GLY A 114 2.58 -7.86 -8.24
CA GLY A 114 2.58 -6.40 -8.36
C GLY A 114 3.90 -5.79 -7.89
N ILE A 115 4.40 -6.22 -6.72
CA ILE A 115 5.69 -5.77 -6.18
C ILE A 115 6.82 -6.11 -7.16
N ALA A 116 6.88 -7.35 -7.66
CA ALA A 116 7.94 -7.78 -8.57
C ALA A 116 7.94 -6.97 -9.88
N LEU A 117 6.77 -6.74 -10.46
CA LEU A 117 6.63 -5.95 -11.69
C LEU A 117 7.03 -4.48 -11.46
N LEU A 118 6.54 -3.85 -10.41
CA LEU A 118 6.85 -2.44 -10.12
C LEU A 118 8.32 -2.24 -9.77
N LEU A 119 8.93 -3.16 -9.03
CA LEU A 119 10.39 -3.12 -8.78
C LEU A 119 11.19 -3.26 -10.08
N GLY A 120 10.77 -4.14 -11.00
CA GLY A 120 11.40 -4.27 -12.31
C GLY A 120 11.34 -2.97 -13.11
N PHE A 121 10.19 -2.31 -13.16
CA PHE A 121 10.06 -1.01 -13.83
C PHE A 121 10.85 0.09 -13.13
N ALA A 122 10.85 0.14 -11.79
CA ALA A 122 11.62 1.07 -11.00
C ALA A 122 13.13 0.95 -11.29
N GLU A 123 13.64 -0.28 -11.39
CA GLU A 123 15.04 -0.54 -11.75
C GLU A 123 15.37 -0.09 -13.17
N ILE A 124 14.47 -0.27 -14.13
CA ILE A 124 14.64 0.25 -15.50
C ILE A 124 14.73 1.78 -15.47
N VAL A 125 13.85 2.45 -14.73
CA VAL A 125 13.90 3.92 -14.59
C VAL A 125 15.21 4.36 -13.95
N ALA A 126 15.61 3.72 -12.84
CA ALA A 126 16.85 4.01 -12.15
C ALA A 126 18.09 3.84 -13.07
N THR A 127 18.14 2.75 -13.81
CA THR A 127 19.28 2.46 -14.72
C THR A 127 19.32 3.44 -15.89
N LYS A 128 18.18 3.76 -16.49
CA LYS A 128 18.10 4.70 -17.62
C LYS A 128 18.41 6.14 -17.23
N THR A 129 18.18 6.53 -15.99
CA THR A 129 18.46 7.88 -15.48
C THR A 129 19.78 7.97 -14.70
N ALA A 130 20.52 6.88 -14.57
CA ALA A 130 21.78 6.81 -13.82
C ALA A 130 22.84 7.82 -14.29
N TYR A 131 22.80 8.24 -15.57
CA TYR A 131 23.70 9.26 -16.13
C TYR A 131 23.50 10.66 -15.53
N GLN A 132 22.32 10.94 -14.95
CA GLN A 132 22.00 12.23 -14.30
C GLN A 132 22.59 12.33 -12.90
N GLY A 133 23.06 11.22 -12.34
CA GLY A 133 23.55 11.12 -10.98
C GLY A 133 22.67 10.23 -10.11
N LEU A 134 23.29 9.62 -9.10
CA LEU A 134 22.63 8.63 -8.27
C LEU A 134 21.38 9.16 -7.56
N ARG A 135 21.43 10.41 -7.08
CA ARG A 135 20.32 11.06 -6.38
C ARG A 135 19.14 11.34 -7.32
N GLU A 136 19.42 11.96 -8.47
CA GLU A 136 18.39 12.31 -9.45
C GLU A 136 17.74 11.04 -10.03
N SER A 137 18.51 9.99 -10.21
CA SER A 137 17.99 8.69 -10.62
C SER A 137 16.94 8.15 -9.64
N TYR A 138 17.22 8.18 -8.32
CA TYR A 138 16.23 7.76 -7.32
C TYR A 138 15.03 8.71 -7.22
N GLN A 139 15.22 10.01 -7.36
CA GLN A 139 14.09 10.96 -7.42
C GLN A 139 13.16 10.65 -8.59
N ASN A 140 13.70 10.31 -9.76
CA ASN A 140 12.90 9.89 -10.91
C ASN A 140 12.10 8.61 -10.63
N VAL A 141 12.64 7.67 -9.87
CA VAL A 141 11.90 6.47 -9.43
C VAL A 141 10.72 6.85 -8.54
N PHE A 142 10.87 7.80 -7.62
CA PHE A 142 9.77 8.25 -6.77
C PHE A 142 8.69 9.00 -7.57
N TRP A 143 9.07 9.82 -8.56
CA TRP A 143 8.12 10.43 -9.48
C TRP A 143 7.36 9.38 -10.32
N PHE A 144 8.05 8.34 -10.77
CA PHE A 144 7.41 7.21 -11.43
C PHE A 144 6.42 6.48 -10.50
N ASN A 145 6.81 6.23 -9.26
CA ASN A 145 5.93 5.61 -8.24
C ASN A 145 4.67 6.46 -8.01
N LEU A 146 4.83 7.78 -7.91
CA LEU A 146 3.71 8.72 -7.78
C LEU A 146 2.74 8.62 -8.97
N ALA A 147 3.28 8.57 -10.19
CA ALA A 147 2.46 8.45 -11.40
C ALA A 147 1.69 7.12 -11.44
N CYS A 148 2.34 6.01 -11.08
CA CYS A 148 1.70 4.70 -10.97
C CYS A 148 0.61 4.68 -9.90
N GLY A 149 0.88 5.25 -8.72
CA GLY A 149 -0.09 5.37 -7.62
C GLY A 149 -1.30 6.21 -8.03
N ALA A 150 -1.08 7.36 -8.65
CA ALA A 150 -2.16 8.22 -9.15
C ALA A 150 -3.01 7.50 -10.22
N THR A 151 -2.38 6.78 -11.14
CA THR A 151 -3.07 6.00 -12.17
C THR A 151 -3.93 4.90 -11.54
N ALA A 152 -3.37 4.16 -10.60
CA ALA A 152 -4.09 3.12 -9.87
C ALA A 152 -5.31 3.67 -9.15
N LEU A 153 -5.19 4.86 -8.54
CA LEU A 153 -6.31 5.55 -7.89
C LEU A 153 -7.41 5.92 -8.86
N VAL A 154 -7.07 6.52 -10.00
CA VAL A 154 -8.05 6.91 -11.02
C VAL A 154 -8.80 5.68 -11.52
N ILE A 155 -8.09 4.58 -11.79
CA ILE A 155 -8.70 3.31 -12.19
C ILE A 155 -9.63 2.80 -11.09
N PHE A 156 -9.16 2.80 -9.84
CA PHE A 156 -9.95 2.31 -8.71
C PHE A 156 -11.22 3.14 -8.52
N MET A 157 -11.12 4.47 -8.51
CA MET A 157 -12.28 5.36 -8.35
C MET A 157 -13.27 5.27 -9.52
N GLY A 158 -12.79 5.03 -10.74
CA GLY A 158 -13.60 4.95 -11.93
C GLY A 158 -14.34 3.61 -12.11
N PHE A 159 -13.69 2.53 -11.74
CA PHE A 159 -14.17 1.17 -12.07
C PHE A 159 -14.60 0.35 -10.86
N VAL A 160 -14.09 0.63 -9.66
CA VAL A 160 -14.39 -0.18 -8.48
C VAL A 160 -15.49 0.49 -7.66
N ARG A 161 -16.70 -0.04 -7.77
CA ARG A 161 -17.79 0.25 -6.84
C ARG A 161 -17.74 -0.82 -5.75
N ILE A 162 -17.26 -0.45 -4.58
CA ILE A 162 -17.33 -1.30 -3.40
C ILE A 162 -18.58 -0.89 -2.66
N ASP A 163 -19.63 -1.71 -2.72
CA ASP A 163 -20.78 -1.57 -1.85
C ASP A 163 -20.30 -1.75 -0.41
N LYS A 164 -20.95 -1.03 0.52
CA LYS A 164 -20.66 -1.14 1.95
C LYS A 164 -20.79 -2.63 2.29
N ALA A 165 -19.67 -3.33 2.41
CA ALA A 165 -19.72 -4.72 2.80
C ALA A 165 -20.39 -4.74 4.16
N LYS A 166 -21.52 -5.43 4.27
CA LYS A 166 -21.92 -6.01 5.54
C LYS A 166 -20.80 -7.03 5.78
N SER A 167 -19.84 -6.64 6.59
CA SER A 167 -18.51 -7.24 6.69
C SER A 167 -18.51 -8.69 7.19
N ASP A 168 -19.67 -9.22 7.52
CA ASP A 168 -19.83 -10.49 8.21
C ASP A 168 -20.52 -11.57 7.36
N LEU A 169 -20.97 -11.26 6.13
CA LEU A 169 -21.71 -12.21 5.32
C LEU A 169 -20.89 -12.64 4.09
N THR A 170 -20.70 -13.94 3.95
CA THR A 170 -20.16 -14.56 2.75
C THR A 170 -21.12 -14.46 1.56
N ALA A 171 -20.64 -14.72 0.34
CA ALA A 171 -21.50 -14.71 -0.85
C ALA A 171 -22.71 -15.66 -0.71
N ASP A 172 -22.49 -16.85 -0.15
CA ASP A 172 -23.52 -17.86 0.07
C ASP A 172 -24.59 -17.40 1.08
N GLU A 173 -24.17 -16.68 2.14
CA GLU A 173 -25.08 -16.16 3.16
C GLU A 173 -25.91 -14.97 2.63
N ARG A 174 -25.38 -14.20 1.68
CA ARG A 174 -26.13 -13.16 0.99
C ARG A 174 -27.21 -13.73 0.10
N GLU A 175 -26.87 -14.73 -0.71
CA GLU A 175 -27.84 -15.42 -1.56
C GLU A 175 -28.95 -16.08 -0.74
N ALA A 176 -28.61 -16.69 0.40
CA ALA A 176 -29.60 -17.26 1.31
C ALA A 176 -30.52 -16.20 1.95
N GLN A 177 -29.99 -15.00 2.27
CA GLN A 177 -30.81 -13.90 2.77
C GLN A 177 -31.72 -13.31 1.70
N GLU A 178 -31.25 -13.16 0.47
CA GLU A 178 -32.06 -12.67 -0.64
C GLU A 178 -33.20 -13.64 -0.97
N GLN A 179 -32.97 -14.95 -0.93
CA GLN A 179 -33.98 -15.96 -1.13
C GLN A 179 -35.05 -16.00 -0.02
N ASN A 180 -34.69 -15.64 1.21
CA ASN A 180 -35.64 -15.56 2.33
C ASN A 180 -36.49 -14.26 2.37
N GLN A 181 -36.17 -13.28 1.52
CA GLN A 181 -36.91 -11.99 1.42
C GLN A 181 -37.87 -11.93 0.23
N THR A 182 -37.85 -12.93 -0.65
CA THR A 182 -38.78 -13.11 -1.78
C THR A 182 -39.86 -14.14 -1.45
#